data_09c653a556aed8718a564866ea9350e4
#
_entry.id   09c653a556aed8718a564866ea9350e4
#
_cell.length_a   1.000
_cell.length_b   1.000
_cell.length_c   1.000
_cell.angle_alpha   90.00
_cell.angle_beta   90.00
_cell.angle_gamma   90.00
#
_symmetry.space_group_name_H-M   'P 1'
#
loop_
_entity.id
_entity.type
_entity.pdbx_description
1 polymer ?
#
loop_
_entity_poly.entity_id
_entity_poly.type
_entity_poly.pdbx_seq_one_letter_code
_entity_poly.pdbx_strand_id
1 'polypeptide(L)'
;NTIDPRLQEVMKQKSDEMIDINIIFKSQINHSKLRSRANTTLDKEVRRDMMVDELKLFSEEKQKDVLSILQAETRGLQVTNIRTYWLSNAISCTASRDVIYLLAKHPDIEIIGYDEWQRMIPEENPQDHKATNQRADDVDITDNIKMVNADKVWDLGYTGKGVIVAVIDSGVNYKHADLKDHLWDGGAEYPNHGWNVVDNNNDPMDGTGHGTHCAGTVCGDGTSGIHTGMAPDATLMCIKALNNEGFGSASTFNAGMEFAIEHHADILSMSMGIMNASAADKTWLRNTCVNALELGVIARS
;
A
#
# COMPACT_ATOMS: atom_id res chain seq x y z
N ASN A 1 14.25 -6.43 -22.84
CA ASN A 1 12.89 -6.84 -23.21
C ASN A 1 11.89 -6.01 -22.39
N THR A 2 11.04 -5.26 -23.07
CA THR A 2 10.00 -4.43 -22.44
C THR A 2 8.92 -5.29 -21.77
N ILE A 3 8.70 -6.53 -22.25
CA ILE A 3 7.76 -7.48 -21.62
C ILE A 3 8.53 -8.36 -20.64
N ASP A 4 8.08 -8.38 -19.37
CA ASP A 4 8.64 -9.23 -18.31
C ASP A 4 8.56 -10.72 -18.69
N PRO A 5 9.56 -11.56 -18.38
CA PRO A 5 9.55 -12.98 -18.71
C PRO A 5 8.33 -13.74 -18.18
N ARG A 6 7.86 -13.40 -16.96
CA ARG A 6 6.67 -14.03 -16.37
C ARG A 6 5.41 -13.71 -17.19
N LEU A 7 5.25 -12.44 -17.59
CA LEU A 7 4.15 -12.05 -18.47
C LEU A 7 4.22 -12.77 -19.81
N GLN A 8 5.42 -12.95 -20.37
CA GLN A 8 5.58 -13.71 -21.63
C GLN A 8 5.09 -15.16 -21.50
N GLU A 9 5.34 -15.82 -20.36
CA GLU A 9 4.84 -17.18 -20.12
C GLU A 9 3.32 -17.21 -19.95
N VAL A 10 2.74 -16.25 -19.25
CA VAL A 10 1.28 -16.12 -19.11
C VAL A 10 0.64 -15.89 -20.47
N MET A 11 1.21 -15.02 -21.32
CA MET A 11 0.72 -14.76 -22.68
C MET A 11 0.74 -15.99 -23.59
N LYS A 12 1.67 -16.93 -23.40
CA LYS A 12 1.70 -18.20 -24.15
C LYS A 12 0.57 -19.14 -23.72
N GLN A 13 0.26 -19.16 -22.41
CA GLN A 13 -0.75 -20.05 -21.83
C GLN A 13 -2.18 -19.53 -22.08
N LYS A 14 -2.37 -18.21 -22.07
CA LYS A 14 -3.66 -17.53 -22.17
C LYS A 14 -3.80 -16.80 -23.50
N SER A 15 -3.90 -17.55 -24.60
CA SER A 15 -3.82 -16.99 -25.96
C SER A 15 -4.94 -16.01 -26.31
N ASP A 16 -6.16 -16.26 -25.81
CA ASP A 16 -7.37 -15.52 -26.15
C ASP A 16 -8.00 -14.78 -24.95
N GLU A 17 -7.32 -14.81 -23.80
CA GLU A 17 -7.80 -14.15 -22.59
C GLU A 17 -7.23 -12.74 -22.45
N MET A 18 -7.98 -11.89 -21.77
CA MET A 18 -7.50 -10.60 -21.27
C MET A 18 -6.58 -10.85 -20.06
N ILE A 19 -5.49 -10.10 -19.96
CA ILE A 19 -4.44 -10.29 -18.96
C ILE A 19 -4.28 -9.00 -18.14
N ASP A 20 -4.26 -9.13 -16.82
CA ASP A 20 -3.97 -8.01 -15.92
C ASP A 20 -2.48 -7.68 -15.97
N ILE A 21 -2.16 -6.43 -16.28
CA ILE A 21 -0.79 -5.97 -16.48
C ILE A 21 -0.48 -4.69 -15.74
N ASN A 22 0.80 -4.53 -15.45
CA ASN A 22 1.40 -3.31 -14.90
C ASN A 22 2.35 -2.70 -15.93
N ILE A 23 2.20 -1.43 -16.23
CA ILE A 23 3.01 -0.65 -17.17
C ILE A 23 3.84 0.34 -16.38
N ILE A 24 5.15 0.16 -16.32
CA ILE A 24 6.08 1.02 -15.61
C ILE A 24 6.84 1.89 -16.62
N PHE A 25 6.87 3.20 -16.38
CA PHE A 25 7.50 4.17 -17.26
C PHE A 25 8.99 4.36 -16.95
N LYS A 26 9.80 4.61 -17.98
CA LYS A 26 11.23 4.95 -17.86
C LYS A 26 11.47 6.25 -17.12
N SER A 27 10.62 7.23 -17.39
CA SER A 27 10.76 8.54 -16.79
C SER A 27 10.28 8.51 -15.34
N GLN A 28 11.20 8.83 -14.42
CA GLN A 28 10.89 9.06 -13.02
C GLN A 28 11.19 10.51 -12.66
N ILE A 29 10.54 11.03 -11.63
CA ILE A 29 10.72 12.43 -11.22
C ILE A 29 12.15 12.69 -10.75
N ASN A 30 12.65 13.88 -11.01
CA ASN A 30 13.94 14.31 -10.48
C ASN A 30 13.79 14.80 -9.03
N HIS A 31 14.24 13.99 -8.07
CA HIS A 31 14.10 14.25 -6.64
C HIS A 31 14.79 15.54 -6.18
N SER A 32 15.93 15.92 -6.78
CA SER A 32 16.61 17.17 -6.44
C SER A 32 15.74 18.37 -6.80
N LYS A 33 15.09 18.33 -7.97
CA LYS A 33 14.15 19.36 -8.42
C LYS A 33 12.89 19.39 -7.54
N LEU A 34 12.36 18.22 -7.20
CA LEU A 34 11.20 18.07 -6.31
C LEU A 34 11.48 18.72 -4.94
N ARG A 35 12.61 18.37 -4.29
CA ARG A 35 13.01 18.95 -3.01
C ARG A 35 13.25 20.47 -3.08
N SER A 36 13.85 20.98 -4.14
CA SER A 36 14.15 22.40 -4.25
C SER A 36 12.90 23.28 -4.29
N ARG A 37 11.82 22.78 -4.90
CA ARG A 37 10.52 23.47 -4.91
C ARG A 37 9.81 23.44 -3.57
N ALA A 38 9.90 22.31 -2.87
CA ALA A 38 9.27 22.10 -1.58
C ALA A 38 9.97 22.82 -0.42
N ASN A 39 11.25 23.17 -0.55
CA ASN A 39 12.01 23.89 0.47
C ASN A 39 11.60 25.37 0.67
N THR A 40 10.51 25.80 0.06
CA THR A 40 9.96 27.15 0.21
C THR A 40 9.13 27.34 1.47
N THR A 41 8.77 26.26 2.16
CA THR A 41 7.99 26.27 3.40
C THR A 41 8.61 25.37 4.48
N LEU A 42 8.46 25.79 5.75
CA LEU A 42 8.84 24.99 6.93
C LEU A 42 7.72 24.04 7.37
N ASP A 43 6.49 24.30 6.95
CA ASP A 43 5.34 23.45 7.25
C ASP A 43 5.46 22.10 6.53
N LYS A 44 5.43 21.01 7.31
CA LYS A 44 5.62 19.65 6.81
C LYS A 44 4.49 19.20 5.88
N GLU A 45 3.25 19.53 6.23
CA GLU A 45 2.08 19.10 5.47
C GLU A 45 1.98 19.86 4.16
N VAL A 46 2.08 21.19 4.22
CA VAL A 46 2.11 22.04 3.01
C VAL A 46 3.23 21.62 2.06
N ARG A 47 4.41 21.28 2.60
CA ARG A 47 5.53 20.80 1.78
C ARG A 47 5.21 19.48 1.11
N ARG A 48 4.59 18.53 1.84
CA ARG A 48 4.18 17.23 1.30
C ARG A 48 3.16 17.40 0.18
N ASP A 49 2.14 18.23 0.40
CA ASP A 49 1.10 18.51 -0.60
C ASP A 49 1.69 19.08 -1.89
N MET A 50 2.59 20.06 -1.79
CA MET A 50 3.29 20.60 -2.96
C MET A 50 4.07 19.52 -3.73
N MET A 51 4.69 18.58 -3.03
CA MET A 51 5.43 17.48 -3.65
C MET A 51 4.50 16.43 -4.28
N VAL A 52 3.37 16.12 -3.63
CA VAL A 52 2.32 15.24 -4.17
C VAL A 52 1.75 15.83 -5.45
N ASP A 53 1.40 17.12 -5.46
CA ASP A 53 0.88 17.80 -6.64
C ASP A 53 1.87 17.77 -7.82
N GLU A 54 3.16 17.99 -7.56
CA GLU A 54 4.20 17.91 -8.59
C GLU A 54 4.35 16.48 -9.15
N LEU A 55 4.25 15.45 -8.29
CA LEU A 55 4.27 14.05 -8.72
C LEU A 55 3.05 13.71 -9.58
N LYS A 56 1.87 14.17 -9.21
CA LYS A 56 0.62 14.00 -9.98
C LYS A 56 0.74 14.66 -11.35
N LEU A 57 1.13 15.91 -11.41
CA LEU A 57 1.32 16.65 -12.68
C LEU A 57 2.37 15.96 -13.56
N PHE A 58 3.48 15.49 -12.98
CA PHE A 58 4.51 14.78 -13.71
C PHE A 58 3.96 13.47 -14.30
N SER A 59 3.25 12.67 -13.52
CA SER A 59 2.71 11.39 -13.97
C SER A 59 1.63 11.60 -15.04
N GLU A 60 0.73 12.57 -14.87
CA GLU A 60 -0.27 12.92 -15.87
C GLU A 60 0.35 13.28 -17.22
N GLU A 61 1.41 14.09 -17.22
CA GLU A 61 2.15 14.45 -18.44
C GLU A 61 2.77 13.20 -19.10
N LYS A 62 3.44 12.36 -18.31
CA LYS A 62 4.20 11.21 -18.84
C LYS A 62 3.32 10.04 -19.26
N GLN A 63 2.16 9.87 -18.66
CA GLN A 63 1.22 8.80 -18.96
C GLN A 63 0.29 9.14 -20.15
N LYS A 64 0.18 10.40 -20.53
CA LYS A 64 -0.81 10.90 -21.49
C LYS A 64 -0.88 10.12 -22.79
N ASP A 65 0.26 9.84 -23.43
CA ASP A 65 0.30 9.18 -24.73
C ASP A 65 -0.13 7.72 -24.62
N VAL A 66 0.37 7.01 -23.59
CA VAL A 66 -0.01 5.61 -23.33
C VAL A 66 -1.49 5.51 -22.93
N LEU A 67 -2.00 6.44 -22.11
CA LEU A 67 -3.42 6.50 -21.76
C LEU A 67 -4.30 6.72 -23.01
N SER A 68 -3.86 7.55 -23.96
CA SER A 68 -4.58 7.77 -25.21
C SER A 68 -4.68 6.47 -26.05
N ILE A 69 -3.62 5.68 -26.09
CA ILE A 69 -3.61 4.35 -26.75
C ILE A 69 -4.59 3.43 -26.01
N LEU A 70 -4.46 3.29 -24.69
CA LEU A 70 -5.33 2.40 -23.90
C LEU A 70 -6.81 2.77 -24.05
N GLN A 71 -7.14 4.07 -24.00
CA GLN A 71 -8.51 4.57 -24.16
C GLN A 71 -9.08 4.30 -25.56
N ALA A 72 -8.25 4.35 -26.61
CA ALA A 72 -8.69 4.00 -27.96
C ALA A 72 -9.08 2.51 -28.05
N GLU A 73 -8.32 1.63 -27.40
CA GLU A 73 -8.52 0.18 -27.42
C GLU A 73 -9.70 -0.28 -26.50
N THR A 74 -10.19 0.58 -25.61
CA THR A 74 -11.40 0.25 -24.82
C THR A 74 -12.64 0.09 -25.69
N ARG A 75 -12.73 0.80 -26.84
CA ARG A 75 -13.86 0.71 -27.77
C ARG A 75 -14.00 -0.66 -28.40
N GLY A 76 -12.87 -1.35 -28.60
CA GLY A 76 -12.82 -2.72 -29.10
C GLY A 76 -12.86 -3.80 -28.03
N LEU A 77 -13.08 -3.42 -26.76
CA LEU A 77 -13.01 -4.31 -25.58
C LEU A 77 -11.64 -5.02 -25.44
N GLN A 78 -10.59 -4.41 -25.99
CA GLN A 78 -9.22 -4.92 -25.89
C GLN A 78 -8.49 -4.44 -24.64
N VAL A 79 -9.07 -3.45 -23.93
CA VAL A 79 -8.57 -2.90 -22.67
C VAL A 79 -9.73 -2.60 -21.74
N THR A 80 -9.57 -2.94 -20.46
CA THR A 80 -10.49 -2.61 -19.36
C THR A 80 -9.71 -2.27 -18.09
N ASN A 81 -10.38 -1.82 -17.04
CA ASN A 81 -9.84 -1.63 -15.69
C ASN A 81 -8.58 -0.73 -15.65
N ILE A 82 -8.53 0.34 -16.46
CA ILE A 82 -7.40 1.26 -16.48
C ILE A 82 -7.34 2.03 -15.15
N ARG A 83 -6.19 1.95 -14.47
CA ARG A 83 -5.87 2.73 -13.28
C ARG A 83 -4.48 3.36 -13.42
N THR A 84 -4.38 4.63 -13.09
CA THR A 84 -3.12 5.39 -13.05
C THR A 84 -2.56 5.44 -11.65
N TYR A 85 -1.23 5.47 -11.54
CA TYR A 85 -0.50 5.62 -10.29
C TYR A 85 0.46 6.79 -10.42
N TRP A 86 0.23 7.80 -9.59
CA TRP A 86 1.02 9.02 -9.63
C TRP A 86 2.34 8.90 -8.87
N LEU A 87 2.34 8.14 -7.77
CA LEU A 87 3.49 8.03 -6.87
C LEU A 87 4.71 7.38 -7.57
N SER A 88 4.48 6.46 -8.48
CA SER A 88 5.54 5.68 -9.15
C SER A 88 5.55 5.81 -10.67
N ASN A 89 4.71 6.70 -11.23
CA ASN A 89 4.51 6.85 -12.66
C ASN A 89 4.29 5.50 -13.36
N ALA A 90 3.15 4.87 -13.07
CA ALA A 90 2.76 3.57 -13.59
C ALA A 90 1.26 3.54 -13.97
N ILE A 91 0.87 2.55 -14.77
CA ILE A 91 -0.54 2.28 -15.11
C ILE A 91 -0.78 0.78 -14.91
N SER A 92 -1.92 0.40 -14.33
CA SER A 92 -2.42 -0.98 -14.43
C SER A 92 -3.65 -1.03 -15.32
N CYS A 93 -3.84 -2.15 -16.00
CA CYS A 93 -5.06 -2.41 -16.77
C CYS A 93 -5.18 -3.91 -17.10
N THR A 94 -6.36 -4.31 -17.55
CA THR A 94 -6.58 -5.63 -18.17
C THR A 94 -6.53 -5.45 -19.68
N ALA A 95 -5.64 -6.14 -20.38
CA ALA A 95 -5.38 -5.93 -21.81
C ALA A 95 -5.25 -7.23 -22.60
N SER A 96 -5.60 -7.18 -23.89
CA SER A 96 -5.35 -8.28 -24.84
C SER A 96 -3.86 -8.37 -25.18
N ARG A 97 -3.44 -9.54 -25.70
CA ARG A 97 -2.06 -9.75 -26.16
C ARG A 97 -1.61 -8.75 -27.21
N ASP A 98 -2.48 -8.41 -28.16
CA ASP A 98 -2.16 -7.49 -29.24
C ASP A 98 -1.84 -6.09 -28.69
N VAL A 99 -2.63 -5.64 -27.73
CA VAL A 99 -2.37 -4.37 -27.03
C VAL A 99 -1.06 -4.43 -26.23
N ILE A 100 -0.76 -5.54 -25.55
CA ILE A 100 0.52 -5.71 -24.84
C ILE A 100 1.70 -5.61 -25.82
N TYR A 101 1.62 -6.24 -26.99
CA TYR A 101 2.66 -6.11 -28.03
C TYR A 101 2.75 -4.70 -28.62
N LEU A 102 1.62 -3.99 -28.74
CA LEU A 102 1.59 -2.59 -29.18
C LEU A 102 2.33 -1.71 -28.15
N LEU A 103 1.97 -1.83 -26.89
CA LEU A 103 2.56 -1.07 -25.78
C LEU A 103 4.06 -1.35 -25.62
N ALA A 104 4.49 -2.59 -25.84
CA ALA A 104 5.90 -2.98 -25.73
C ALA A 104 6.84 -2.27 -26.72
N LYS A 105 6.28 -1.65 -27.78
CA LYS A 105 7.01 -0.84 -28.76
C LYS A 105 7.10 0.64 -28.38
N HIS A 106 6.36 1.04 -27.34
CA HIS A 106 6.32 2.45 -26.94
C HIS A 106 7.65 2.87 -26.29
N PRO A 107 8.25 3.99 -26.72
CA PRO A 107 9.60 4.38 -26.29
C PRO A 107 9.69 4.71 -24.79
N ASP A 108 8.60 5.17 -24.18
CA ASP A 108 8.57 5.64 -22.80
C ASP A 108 8.28 4.52 -21.77
N ILE A 109 7.91 3.33 -22.24
CA ILE A 109 7.65 2.19 -21.36
C ILE A 109 8.98 1.48 -21.05
N GLU A 110 9.28 1.30 -19.76
CA GLU A 110 10.43 0.56 -19.26
C GLU A 110 10.15 -0.94 -19.28
N ILE A 111 9.07 -1.34 -18.61
CA ILE A 111 8.70 -2.74 -18.47
C ILE A 111 7.19 -2.89 -18.30
N ILE A 112 6.64 -3.97 -18.90
CA ILE A 112 5.26 -4.41 -18.71
C ILE A 112 5.31 -5.72 -17.97
N GLY A 113 4.70 -5.76 -16.77
CA GLY A 113 4.61 -6.93 -15.90
C GLY A 113 3.22 -7.56 -15.89
N TYR A 114 3.13 -8.80 -15.40
CA TYR A 114 1.87 -9.46 -15.07
C TYR A 114 1.44 -8.99 -13.67
N ASP A 115 0.26 -8.40 -13.54
CA ASP A 115 -0.32 -8.02 -12.24
C ASP A 115 -0.99 -9.24 -11.61
N GLU A 116 -0.15 -10.12 -11.05
CA GLU A 116 -0.61 -11.38 -10.52
C GLU A 116 -1.36 -11.19 -9.22
N TRP A 117 -2.57 -11.73 -9.19
CA TRP A 117 -3.34 -11.88 -7.96
C TRP A 117 -2.83 -13.09 -7.19
N GLN A 118 -2.12 -12.87 -6.09
CA GLN A 118 -1.44 -13.91 -5.34
C GLN A 118 -1.62 -13.74 -3.83
N ARG A 119 -1.41 -14.81 -3.08
CA ARG A 119 -1.40 -14.75 -1.63
C ARG A 119 -0.18 -13.97 -1.16
N MET A 120 -0.40 -12.95 -0.32
CA MET A 120 0.65 -12.03 0.16
C MET A 120 0.94 -12.13 1.65
N ILE A 121 0.12 -12.86 2.40
CA ILE A 121 0.30 -13.16 3.82
C ILE A 121 0.42 -14.68 4.04
N PRO A 122 1.10 -15.13 5.09
CA PRO A 122 1.19 -16.54 5.41
C PRO A 122 -0.18 -17.19 5.58
N GLU A 123 -0.28 -18.50 5.29
CA GLU A 123 -1.46 -19.26 5.73
C GLU A 123 -1.43 -19.37 7.24
N GLU A 124 -2.53 -18.97 7.87
CA GLU A 124 -2.68 -19.20 9.29
C GLU A 124 -2.81 -20.69 9.55
N ASN A 125 -1.89 -21.22 10.34
CA ASN A 125 -2.03 -22.57 10.86
C ASN A 125 -2.81 -22.48 12.18
N PRO A 126 -4.03 -23.05 12.28
CA PRO A 126 -4.81 -23.00 13.52
C PRO A 126 -4.08 -23.59 14.75
N GLN A 127 -2.97 -24.31 14.55
CA GLN A 127 -2.14 -24.85 15.63
C GLN A 127 -1.14 -23.83 16.18
N ASP A 128 -0.85 -22.76 15.46
CA ASP A 128 0.08 -21.69 15.88
C ASP A 128 -0.59 -20.74 16.87
N HIS A 129 -1.92 -20.72 16.95
CA HIS A 129 -2.72 -20.00 17.94
C HIS A 129 -2.88 -20.75 19.26
N LYS A 130 -1.91 -21.54 19.67
CA LYS A 130 -1.85 -21.94 21.08
C LYS A 130 -1.60 -20.66 21.88
N ALA A 131 -2.71 -20.06 22.33
CA ALA A 131 -2.66 -19.11 23.40
C ALA A 131 -1.74 -19.71 24.46
N THR A 132 -0.56 -19.16 24.63
CA THR A 132 0.20 -19.40 25.85
C THR A 132 -0.72 -18.90 26.93
N ASN A 133 -1.28 -19.80 27.74
CA ASN A 133 -1.98 -19.45 28.96
C ASN A 133 -0.95 -18.83 29.93
N GLN A 134 -0.47 -17.65 29.58
CA GLN A 134 0.20 -16.79 30.55
C GLN A 134 -0.89 -16.27 31.46
N ARG A 135 -0.86 -16.74 32.69
CA ARG A 135 -1.73 -16.25 33.74
C ARG A 135 -1.53 -14.74 33.85
N ALA A 136 -2.64 -14.02 33.79
CA ALA A 136 -2.76 -12.58 33.88
C ALA A 136 -2.41 -12.03 35.30
N ASP A 137 -1.42 -12.55 35.96
CA ASP A 137 -1.20 -12.18 37.37
C ASP A 137 -0.22 -11.04 37.57
N ASP A 138 0.42 -10.44 36.53
CA ASP A 138 1.25 -9.23 36.68
C ASP A 138 1.78 -8.62 35.37
N VAL A 139 1.07 -8.71 34.24
CA VAL A 139 1.62 -8.20 32.97
C VAL A 139 0.65 -7.27 32.26
N ASP A 140 0.80 -5.96 32.52
CA ASP A 140 0.08 -4.91 31.79
C ASP A 140 0.53 -4.75 30.33
N ILE A 141 1.65 -5.37 29.94
CA ILE A 141 2.25 -5.27 28.60
C ILE A 141 2.82 -6.61 28.11
N THR A 142 2.80 -6.86 26.81
CA THR A 142 3.32 -8.09 26.20
C THR A 142 4.86 -8.15 26.18
N ASP A 143 5.42 -9.36 26.09
CA ASP A 143 6.89 -9.58 26.13
C ASP A 143 7.63 -8.91 24.96
N ASN A 144 7.00 -8.78 23.79
CA ASN A 144 7.59 -8.08 22.65
C ASN A 144 7.85 -6.60 22.93
N ILE A 145 6.97 -5.92 23.67
CA ILE A 145 7.16 -4.53 24.10
C ILE A 145 8.39 -4.42 25.02
N LYS A 146 8.48 -5.31 26.00
CA LYS A 146 9.63 -5.37 26.94
C LYS A 146 10.94 -5.70 26.21
N MET A 147 10.89 -6.63 25.26
CA MET A 147 12.07 -7.07 24.51
C MET A 147 12.73 -5.93 23.72
N VAL A 148 11.93 -5.03 23.14
CA VAL A 148 12.44 -3.86 22.39
C VAL A 148 12.53 -2.60 23.24
N ASN A 149 12.18 -2.66 24.54
CA ASN A 149 12.16 -1.55 25.47
C ASN A 149 11.21 -0.39 25.07
N ALA A 150 10.08 -0.70 24.41
CA ALA A 150 9.12 0.33 24.03
C ALA A 150 8.49 1.00 25.27
N ASP A 151 8.25 0.25 26.33
CA ASP A 151 7.83 0.76 27.65
C ASP A 151 8.73 1.88 28.17
N LYS A 152 10.05 1.74 28.04
CA LYS A 152 11.01 2.78 28.45
C LYS A 152 10.98 4.02 27.54
N VAL A 153 10.58 3.86 26.29
CA VAL A 153 10.38 4.98 25.36
C VAL A 153 9.12 5.76 25.75
N TRP A 154 8.07 5.06 26.22
CA TRP A 154 6.87 5.71 26.76
C TRP A 154 7.16 6.53 28.01
N ASP A 155 8.02 6.03 28.92
CA ASP A 155 8.48 6.78 30.10
C ASP A 155 9.16 8.12 29.73
N LEU A 156 9.71 8.23 28.53
CA LEU A 156 10.27 9.47 27.99
C LEU A 156 9.22 10.39 27.33
N GLY A 157 7.95 9.95 27.28
CA GLY A 157 6.84 10.69 26.68
C GLY A 157 6.61 10.42 25.19
N TYR A 158 7.28 9.44 24.58
CA TYR A 158 7.12 9.08 23.16
C TYR A 158 6.20 7.87 23.04
N THR A 159 4.93 8.11 22.78
CA THR A 159 3.87 7.07 22.66
C THR A 159 3.28 6.96 21.26
N GLY A 160 3.82 7.70 20.29
CA GLY A 160 3.27 7.77 18.91
C GLY A 160 2.24 8.89 18.72
N LYS A 161 1.96 9.69 19.73
CA LYS A 161 0.98 10.78 19.66
C LYS A 161 1.31 11.77 18.54
N GLY A 162 0.32 12.03 17.67
CA GLY A 162 0.44 12.93 16.52
C GLY A 162 1.10 12.29 15.30
N VAL A 163 1.31 10.97 15.31
CA VAL A 163 1.80 10.20 14.15
C VAL A 163 0.65 9.40 13.56
N ILE A 164 0.41 9.49 12.25
CA ILE A 164 -0.56 8.68 11.53
C ILE A 164 0.15 7.47 10.93
N VAL A 165 -0.26 6.27 11.36
CA VAL A 165 0.24 5.00 10.83
C VAL A 165 -0.84 4.35 9.98
N ALA A 166 -0.60 4.21 8.68
CA ALA A 166 -1.46 3.43 7.80
C ALA A 166 -1.05 1.96 7.84
N VAL A 167 -1.95 1.09 8.29
CA VAL A 167 -1.80 -0.36 8.18
C VAL A 167 -2.41 -0.79 6.86
N ILE A 168 -1.55 -1.16 5.90
CA ILE A 168 -1.93 -1.62 4.56
C ILE A 168 -1.84 -3.14 4.56
N ASP A 169 -3.01 -3.81 4.64
CA ASP A 169 -3.08 -5.25 4.88
C ASP A 169 -4.44 -5.84 4.42
N SER A 170 -4.92 -6.90 5.06
CA SER A 170 -6.24 -7.50 4.82
C SER A 170 -7.41 -6.66 5.34
N GLY A 171 -7.16 -5.43 5.77
CA GLY A 171 -8.07 -4.55 6.46
C GLY A 171 -7.84 -4.56 7.97
N VAL A 172 -8.65 -3.81 8.71
CA VAL A 172 -8.59 -3.74 10.18
C VAL A 172 -10.00 -3.82 10.76
N ASN A 173 -10.18 -4.60 11.82
CA ASN A 173 -11.39 -4.53 12.62
C ASN A 173 -11.39 -3.23 13.44
N TYR A 174 -11.81 -2.13 12.83
CA TYR A 174 -11.85 -0.80 13.43
C TYR A 174 -12.88 -0.68 14.59
N LYS A 175 -13.61 -1.77 14.90
CA LYS A 175 -14.49 -1.87 16.08
C LYS A 175 -13.82 -2.58 17.26
N HIS A 176 -12.55 -3.04 17.09
CA HIS A 176 -11.82 -3.71 18.17
C HIS A 176 -11.60 -2.76 19.36
N ALA A 177 -11.79 -3.26 20.59
CA ALA A 177 -11.72 -2.44 21.78
C ALA A 177 -10.40 -1.64 21.90
N ASP A 178 -9.27 -2.27 21.57
CA ASP A 178 -7.92 -1.68 21.70
C ASP A 178 -7.53 -0.76 20.54
N LEU A 179 -8.40 -0.60 19.52
CA LEU A 179 -8.07 0.17 18.32
C LEU A 179 -9.04 1.33 18.05
N LYS A 180 -10.30 1.20 18.48
CA LYS A 180 -11.42 2.08 18.10
C LYS A 180 -11.27 3.54 18.56
N ASP A 181 -10.48 3.80 19.59
CA ASP A 181 -10.43 5.11 20.26
C ASP A 181 -9.35 6.04 19.68
N HIS A 182 -8.53 5.54 18.73
CA HIS A 182 -7.47 6.31 18.08
C HIS A 182 -7.39 6.12 16.55
N LEU A 183 -8.54 5.87 15.94
CA LEU A 183 -8.65 5.73 14.50
C LEU A 183 -8.54 7.08 13.78
N TRP A 184 -8.00 7.05 12.56
CA TRP A 184 -7.93 8.21 11.68
C TRP A 184 -9.33 8.75 11.37
N ASP A 185 -9.50 10.07 11.49
CA ASP A 185 -10.74 10.75 11.14
C ASP A 185 -10.73 11.10 9.65
N GLY A 186 -11.40 10.30 8.85
CA GLY A 186 -11.60 10.52 7.41
C GLY A 186 -12.82 11.38 7.09
N GLY A 187 -13.49 11.92 8.11
CA GLY A 187 -14.69 12.73 7.96
C GLY A 187 -15.85 11.96 7.32
N ALA A 188 -16.72 12.69 6.64
CA ALA A 188 -17.89 12.11 5.98
C ALA A 188 -17.53 11.27 4.74
N GLU A 189 -16.39 11.50 4.13
CA GLU A 189 -15.95 10.80 2.93
C GLU A 189 -15.43 9.39 3.24
N TYR A 190 -14.75 9.23 4.39
CA TYR A 190 -14.16 7.96 4.84
C TYR A 190 -14.63 7.59 6.26
N PRO A 191 -15.94 7.35 6.46
CA PRO A 191 -16.54 7.18 7.79
C PRO A 191 -16.05 5.92 8.54
N ASN A 192 -15.41 4.99 7.84
CA ASN A 192 -14.85 3.76 8.40
C ASN A 192 -13.32 3.81 8.54
N HIS A 193 -12.75 5.04 8.64
CA HIS A 193 -11.36 5.28 9.05
C HIS A 193 -10.30 4.78 8.06
N GLY A 194 -10.63 4.70 6.75
CA GLY A 194 -9.71 4.25 5.72
C GLY A 194 -10.39 3.83 4.43
N TRP A 195 -9.74 2.97 3.65
CA TRP A 195 -10.16 2.60 2.31
C TRP A 195 -9.93 1.13 1.99
N ASN A 196 -10.87 0.53 1.29
CA ASN A 196 -10.76 -0.79 0.69
C ASN A 196 -10.41 -0.64 -0.80
N VAL A 197 -9.13 -0.83 -1.14
CA VAL A 197 -8.65 -0.71 -2.52
C VAL A 197 -9.02 -1.92 -3.38
N VAL A 198 -9.36 -3.05 -2.76
CA VAL A 198 -9.78 -4.29 -3.45
C VAL A 198 -11.16 -4.10 -4.05
N ASP A 199 -12.12 -3.64 -3.23
CA ASP A 199 -13.51 -3.50 -3.63
C ASP A 199 -13.86 -2.04 -4.01
N ASN A 200 -12.88 -1.14 -3.95
CA ASN A 200 -12.99 0.28 -4.25
C ASN A 200 -14.14 0.96 -3.48
N ASN A 201 -14.14 0.80 -2.16
CA ASN A 201 -15.14 1.38 -1.26
C ASN A 201 -14.53 1.78 0.09
N ASN A 202 -15.30 2.44 0.93
CA ASN A 202 -14.86 2.95 2.24
C ASN A 202 -15.10 1.96 3.39
N ASP A 203 -15.11 0.65 3.14
CA ASP A 203 -15.17 -0.37 4.19
C ASP A 203 -13.91 -1.24 4.23
N PRO A 204 -12.88 -0.81 4.97
CA PRO A 204 -11.64 -1.56 5.15
C PRO A 204 -11.72 -2.63 6.25
N MET A 205 -12.92 -3.17 6.53
CA MET A 205 -13.08 -4.21 7.54
C MET A 205 -12.25 -5.45 7.20
N ASP A 206 -11.53 -5.95 8.21
CA ASP A 206 -10.70 -7.13 8.10
C ASP A 206 -11.54 -8.41 7.94
N GLY A 207 -11.15 -9.25 7.01
CA GLY A 207 -11.78 -10.54 6.77
C GLY A 207 -10.92 -11.75 7.14
N THR A 208 -9.61 -11.55 7.42
CA THR A 208 -8.69 -12.63 7.79
C THR A 208 -8.29 -12.62 9.27
N GLY A 209 -8.27 -11.44 9.89
CA GLY A 209 -7.69 -11.20 11.22
C GLY A 209 -6.23 -10.73 11.18
N HIS A 210 -5.51 -10.94 10.07
CA HIS A 210 -4.08 -10.62 9.97
C HIS A 210 -3.81 -9.11 10.10
N GLY A 211 -4.51 -8.27 9.35
CA GLY A 211 -4.33 -6.82 9.43
C GLY A 211 -4.74 -6.24 10.79
N THR A 212 -5.77 -6.80 11.43
CA THR A 212 -6.16 -6.43 12.79
C THR A 212 -5.07 -6.78 13.80
N HIS A 213 -4.43 -7.94 13.66
CA HIS A 213 -3.30 -8.34 14.49
C HIS A 213 -2.10 -7.39 14.29
N CYS A 214 -1.78 -7.05 13.03
CA CYS A 214 -0.71 -6.08 12.73
C CYS A 214 -1.02 -4.71 13.33
N ALA A 215 -2.26 -4.23 13.22
CA ALA A 215 -2.69 -2.97 13.84
C ALA A 215 -2.57 -3.01 15.36
N GLY A 216 -2.93 -4.12 16.00
CA GLY A 216 -2.75 -4.34 17.44
C GLY A 216 -1.28 -4.24 17.86
N THR A 217 -0.35 -4.81 17.06
CA THR A 217 1.09 -4.70 17.30
C THR A 217 1.61 -3.26 17.13
N VAL A 218 1.01 -2.48 16.22
CA VAL A 218 1.37 -1.07 16.03
C VAL A 218 0.88 -0.21 17.21
N CYS A 219 -0.43 -0.28 17.54
CA CYS A 219 -1.06 0.71 18.41
C CYS A 219 -2.13 0.17 19.37
N GLY A 220 -2.22 -1.14 19.60
CA GLY A 220 -3.17 -1.69 20.58
C GLY A 220 -2.93 -1.13 21.99
N ASP A 221 -3.90 -0.37 22.51
CA ASP A 221 -3.77 0.45 23.73
C ASP A 221 -4.00 -0.31 25.05
N GLY A 222 -4.38 -1.58 24.97
CA GLY A 222 -4.62 -2.42 26.14
C GLY A 222 -5.99 -2.22 26.82
N THR A 223 -6.94 -1.55 26.19
CA THR A 223 -8.31 -1.38 26.72
C THR A 223 -8.97 -2.74 27.02
N SER A 224 -8.63 -3.80 26.28
CA SER A 224 -9.11 -5.17 26.57
C SER A 224 -8.34 -5.92 27.66
N GLY A 225 -7.33 -5.29 28.29
CA GLY A 225 -6.62 -5.80 29.46
C GLY A 225 -5.10 -5.89 29.35
N ILE A 226 -4.52 -6.00 28.14
CA ILE A 226 -3.09 -6.14 27.91
C ILE A 226 -2.65 -5.23 26.75
N HIS A 227 -1.67 -4.38 26.98
CA HIS A 227 -1.03 -3.59 25.93
C HIS A 227 -0.26 -4.48 24.95
N THR A 228 -0.54 -4.33 23.67
CA THR A 228 0.14 -5.04 22.58
C THR A 228 0.88 -4.11 21.64
N GLY A 229 0.48 -2.83 21.57
CA GLY A 229 0.97 -1.85 20.60
C GLY A 229 2.25 -1.16 21.04
N MET A 230 3.18 -0.99 20.12
CA MET A 230 4.45 -0.29 20.33
C MET A 230 4.27 1.22 20.47
N ALA A 231 3.23 1.77 19.82
CA ALA A 231 2.91 3.20 19.81
C ALA A 231 1.42 3.41 20.15
N PRO A 232 1.02 3.25 21.42
CA PRO A 232 -0.39 3.18 21.84
C PRO A 232 -1.19 4.46 21.60
N ASP A 233 -0.55 5.61 21.40
CA ASP A 233 -1.20 6.89 21.10
C ASP A 233 -1.08 7.29 19.62
N ALA A 234 -0.59 6.38 18.74
CA ALA A 234 -0.56 6.65 17.31
C ALA A 234 -1.97 6.63 16.72
N THR A 235 -2.21 7.46 15.71
CA THR A 235 -3.47 7.45 14.94
C THR A 235 -3.40 6.37 13.87
N LEU A 236 -4.39 5.48 13.82
CA LEU A 236 -4.46 4.33 12.93
C LEU A 236 -5.32 4.61 11.70
N MET A 237 -4.75 4.53 10.51
CA MET A 237 -5.47 4.54 9.23
C MET A 237 -5.58 3.11 8.69
N CYS A 238 -6.79 2.67 8.33
CA CYS A 238 -7.10 1.30 7.95
C CYS A 238 -7.13 1.16 6.43
N ILE A 239 -6.22 0.37 5.83
CA ILE A 239 -6.18 0.16 4.37
C ILE A 239 -6.31 -1.33 4.06
N LYS A 240 -7.39 -1.69 3.35
CA LYS A 240 -7.58 -3.05 2.87
C LYS A 240 -7.03 -3.20 1.45
N ALA A 241 -5.84 -3.78 1.33
CA ALA A 241 -5.16 -4.06 0.06
C ALA A 241 -5.19 -5.56 -0.32
N LEU A 242 -5.60 -6.42 0.62
CA LEU A 242 -5.80 -7.85 0.42
C LEU A 242 -7.27 -8.22 0.63
N ASN A 243 -7.73 -9.21 -0.12
CA ASN A 243 -9.08 -9.76 0.05
C ASN A 243 -9.21 -10.61 1.34
N ASN A 244 -10.38 -11.19 1.55
CA ASN A 244 -10.67 -11.98 2.76
C ASN A 244 -9.93 -13.34 2.83
N GLU A 245 -9.22 -13.73 1.78
CA GLU A 245 -8.36 -14.90 1.73
C GLU A 245 -6.86 -14.55 1.78
N GLY A 246 -6.53 -13.25 1.93
CA GLY A 246 -5.15 -12.77 2.00
C GLY A 246 -4.45 -12.64 0.63
N PHE A 247 -5.22 -12.51 -0.46
CA PHE A 247 -4.71 -12.30 -1.80
C PHE A 247 -4.78 -10.82 -2.19
N GLY A 248 -3.80 -10.39 -2.96
CA GLY A 248 -3.70 -9.08 -3.57
C GLY A 248 -2.72 -9.10 -4.74
N SER A 249 -2.45 -7.93 -5.30
CA SER A 249 -1.51 -7.76 -6.42
C SER A 249 -0.60 -6.55 -6.18
N ALA A 250 0.40 -6.36 -7.05
CA ALA A 250 1.24 -5.17 -6.99
C ALA A 250 0.42 -3.88 -7.14
N SER A 251 -0.64 -3.92 -7.94
CA SER A 251 -1.52 -2.77 -8.14
C SER A 251 -2.34 -2.41 -6.90
N THR A 252 -2.90 -3.38 -6.16
CA THR A 252 -3.64 -3.10 -4.91
C THR A 252 -2.71 -2.57 -3.82
N PHE A 253 -1.49 -3.09 -3.77
CA PHE A 253 -0.46 -2.64 -2.84
C PHE A 253 -0.09 -1.16 -3.07
N ASN A 254 0.25 -0.81 -4.32
CA ASN A 254 0.59 0.58 -4.68
C ASN A 254 -0.59 1.54 -4.48
N ALA A 255 -1.81 1.09 -4.77
CA ALA A 255 -3.02 1.88 -4.54
C ALA A 255 -3.25 2.21 -3.06
N GLY A 256 -2.99 1.24 -2.17
CA GLY A 256 -3.04 1.48 -0.72
C GLY A 256 -2.01 2.49 -0.25
N MET A 257 -0.78 2.44 -0.80
CA MET A 257 0.28 3.40 -0.49
C MET A 257 -0.10 4.82 -0.94
N GLU A 258 -0.63 4.98 -2.17
CA GLU A 258 -1.07 6.27 -2.69
C GLU A 258 -2.17 6.88 -1.83
N PHE A 259 -3.20 6.09 -1.50
CA PHE A 259 -4.27 6.56 -0.62
C PHE A 259 -3.73 7.05 0.73
N ALA A 260 -2.89 6.24 1.37
CA ALA A 260 -2.34 6.59 2.68
C ALA A 260 -1.52 7.90 2.65
N ILE A 261 -0.70 8.09 1.60
CA ILE A 261 0.14 9.28 1.44
C ILE A 261 -0.71 10.52 1.15
N GLU A 262 -1.72 10.41 0.29
CA GLU A 262 -2.67 11.50 0.00
C GLU A 262 -3.43 11.98 1.24
N HIS A 263 -3.65 11.07 2.20
CA HIS A 263 -4.35 11.35 3.45
C HIS A 263 -3.39 11.51 4.64
N HIS A 264 -2.17 11.96 4.36
CA HIS A 264 -1.17 12.40 5.35
C HIS A 264 -0.65 11.33 6.30
N ALA A 265 -0.68 10.04 5.94
CA ALA A 265 0.02 9.03 6.73
C ALA A 265 1.53 9.34 6.83
N ASP A 266 2.10 9.19 8.01
CA ASP A 266 3.53 9.38 8.28
C ASP A 266 4.31 8.09 8.10
N ILE A 267 3.66 6.96 8.39
CA ILE A 267 4.24 5.63 8.33
C ILE A 267 3.29 4.69 7.60
N LEU A 268 3.83 3.90 6.68
CA LEU A 268 3.14 2.79 6.03
C LEU A 268 3.65 1.49 6.65
N SER A 269 2.78 0.77 7.35
CA SER A 269 3.05 -0.55 7.92
C SER A 269 2.45 -1.61 7.00
N MET A 270 3.29 -2.47 6.42
CA MET A 270 2.92 -3.41 5.36
C MET A 270 3.46 -4.80 5.68
N SER A 271 2.75 -5.55 6.52
CA SER A 271 3.15 -6.91 6.94
C SER A 271 2.78 -7.96 5.89
N MET A 272 3.15 -7.71 4.63
CA MET A 272 2.84 -8.55 3.48
C MET A 272 3.98 -8.54 2.47
N GLY A 273 4.00 -9.50 1.55
CA GLY A 273 5.05 -9.58 0.53
C GLY A 273 4.60 -10.27 -0.74
N ILE A 274 5.20 -9.87 -1.86
CA ILE A 274 5.01 -10.52 -3.16
C ILE A 274 5.99 -11.70 -3.25
N MET A 275 5.44 -12.92 -3.12
CA MET A 275 6.24 -14.13 -3.30
C MET A 275 6.69 -14.26 -4.74
N ASN A 276 8.00 -14.48 -4.96
CA ASN A 276 8.58 -14.58 -6.31
C ASN A 276 8.36 -13.32 -7.17
N ALA A 277 8.50 -12.13 -6.57
CA ALA A 277 8.34 -10.87 -7.26
C ALA A 277 9.14 -10.81 -8.58
N SER A 278 8.46 -10.47 -9.67
CA SER A 278 9.04 -10.29 -11.00
C SER A 278 9.98 -9.08 -11.07
N ALA A 279 10.66 -8.88 -12.19
CA ALA A 279 11.46 -7.67 -12.39
C ALA A 279 10.57 -6.41 -12.45
N ALA A 280 9.37 -6.53 -13.00
CA ALA A 280 8.39 -5.45 -13.05
C ALA A 280 7.93 -5.07 -11.63
N ASP A 281 7.54 -6.06 -10.80
CA ASP A 281 7.12 -5.82 -9.42
C ASP A 281 8.22 -5.13 -8.61
N LYS A 282 9.44 -5.62 -8.71
CA LYS A 282 10.61 -5.03 -8.00
C LYS A 282 10.90 -3.60 -8.44
N THR A 283 10.78 -3.32 -9.74
CA THR A 283 10.99 -1.97 -10.27
C THR A 283 9.90 -1.04 -9.77
N TRP A 284 8.64 -1.47 -9.85
CA TRP A 284 7.50 -0.67 -9.43
C TRP A 284 7.56 -0.34 -7.93
N LEU A 285 7.65 -1.36 -7.08
CA LEU A 285 7.71 -1.18 -5.62
C LEU A 285 8.89 -0.32 -5.19
N ARG A 286 10.06 -0.48 -5.82
CA ARG A 286 11.22 0.38 -5.54
C ARG A 286 10.91 1.84 -5.82
N ASN A 287 10.35 2.15 -7.00
CA ASN A 287 10.01 3.53 -7.37
C ASN A 287 9.01 4.12 -6.38
N THR A 288 7.98 3.36 -6.02
CA THR A 288 6.97 3.79 -5.04
C THR A 288 7.58 4.08 -3.67
N CYS A 289 8.39 3.16 -3.12
CA CYS A 289 9.01 3.34 -1.81
C CYS A 289 10.01 4.51 -1.78
N VAL A 290 10.79 4.69 -2.86
CA VAL A 290 11.74 5.82 -2.96
C VAL A 290 10.99 7.14 -2.98
N ASN A 291 9.91 7.25 -3.76
CA ASN A 291 9.11 8.47 -3.82
C ASN A 291 8.36 8.73 -2.50
N ALA A 292 7.84 7.69 -1.82
CA ALA A 292 7.26 7.83 -0.48
C ALA A 292 8.27 8.39 0.52
N LEU A 293 9.52 7.89 0.50
CA LEU A 293 10.59 8.40 1.35
C LEU A 293 10.94 9.87 1.06
N GLU A 294 10.94 10.28 -0.23
CA GLU A 294 11.13 11.69 -0.61
C GLU A 294 10.03 12.60 -0.05
N LEU A 295 8.80 12.10 0.04
CA LEU A 295 7.66 12.79 0.66
C LEU A 295 7.74 12.81 2.20
N GLY A 296 8.77 12.22 2.78
CA GLY A 296 8.95 12.12 4.24
C GLY A 296 8.09 11.04 4.89
N VAL A 297 7.63 10.05 4.12
CA VAL A 297 6.84 8.91 4.61
C VAL A 297 7.73 7.68 4.75
N ILE A 298 7.68 7.02 5.90
CA ILE A 298 8.45 5.81 6.18
C ILE A 298 7.63 4.60 5.75
N ALA A 299 8.15 3.84 4.81
CA ALA A 299 7.55 2.57 4.37
C ALA A 299 8.30 1.39 5.00
N ARG A 300 7.56 0.45 5.63
CA ARG A 300 8.09 -0.74 6.29
C ARG A 300 7.28 -1.97 5.88
N SER A 301 7.99 -3.01 5.45
CA SER A 301 7.48 -4.34 5.16
C SER A 301 8.31 -5.39 5.89
#